data_329257d06de3c3d7a37ca2ec52184c85
#
_entry.id   329257d06de3c3d7a37ca2ec52184c85
#
_cell.length_a   1.000
_cell.length_b   1.000
_cell.length_c   1.000
_cell.angle_alpha   90.00
_cell.angle_beta   90.00
_cell.angle_gamma   90.00
#
_symmetry.space_group_name_H-M   'P 1'
#
loop_
_entity.id
_entity.type
_entity.pdbx_description
1 polymer ?
#
loop_
_entity_poly.entity_id
_entity_poly.type
_entity_poly.pdbx_seq_one_letter_code
_entity_poly.pdbx_strand_id
1 'polypeptide(L)'
;MNRLMSRIIMRADIPVWYTEGFNQRIYINYAVPLSLGFEGLYEIIDIRLTDDNYPLDTLPQRLNGVSVPGIEFIRAAEPRLPTKDICFAGCRLQFDSAEFFPELENFLSRESVICQKRDKRGGTKDFDIIPSIKSFELAGNTAQFVLAAGNNGSLNPSLIMSAFFEQTKTA
;
A
#
# COMPACT_ATOMS: atom_id res chain seq x y z
N MET A 1 -1.79 -1.48 -12.33
CA MET A 1 -2.60 -2.36 -11.48
C MET A 1 -4.06 -2.45 -11.95
N ASN A 2 -4.86 -1.38 -12.06
CA ASN A 2 -6.29 -1.45 -12.46
C ASN A 2 -6.58 -2.27 -13.72
N ARG A 3 -5.84 -2.05 -14.83
CA ARG A 3 -6.05 -2.79 -16.08
C ARG A 3 -5.79 -4.30 -15.93
N LEU A 4 -4.81 -4.65 -15.12
CA LEU A 4 -4.45 -6.05 -14.87
C LEU A 4 -5.55 -6.73 -14.04
N MET A 5 -5.96 -6.13 -12.92
CA MET A 5 -7.06 -6.65 -12.08
C MET A 5 -8.36 -6.80 -12.85
N SER A 6 -8.74 -5.78 -13.63
CA SER A 6 -9.95 -5.88 -14.48
C SER A 6 -9.88 -7.06 -15.46
N ARG A 7 -8.71 -7.32 -16.06
CA ARG A 7 -8.54 -8.46 -16.96
C ARG A 7 -8.61 -9.82 -16.24
N ILE A 8 -8.03 -9.93 -15.05
CA ILE A 8 -8.11 -11.14 -14.23
C ILE A 8 -9.56 -11.43 -13.86
N ILE A 9 -10.29 -10.43 -13.35
CA ILE A 9 -11.69 -10.53 -12.96
C ILE A 9 -12.58 -10.95 -14.15
N MET A 10 -12.39 -10.32 -15.32
CA MET A 10 -13.13 -10.69 -16.54
C MET A 10 -12.83 -12.10 -17.00
N ARG A 11 -11.56 -12.54 -16.97
CA ARG A 11 -11.19 -13.90 -17.36
C ARG A 11 -11.71 -14.97 -16.41
N ALA A 12 -11.85 -14.62 -15.12
CA ALA A 12 -12.43 -15.50 -14.12
C ALA A 12 -13.95 -15.64 -14.25
N ASP A 13 -14.58 -14.86 -15.15
CA ASP A 13 -16.03 -14.85 -15.38
C ASP A 13 -16.81 -14.64 -14.08
N ILE A 14 -16.41 -13.59 -13.31
CA ILE A 14 -17.03 -13.24 -12.05
C ILE A 14 -18.12 -12.19 -12.32
N PRO A 15 -19.35 -12.37 -11.79
CA PRO A 15 -20.45 -11.45 -12.00
C PRO A 15 -20.22 -10.14 -11.22
N VAL A 16 -19.52 -9.17 -11.83
CA VAL A 16 -19.16 -7.89 -11.23
C VAL A 16 -20.01 -6.74 -11.75
N TRP A 17 -20.20 -5.76 -10.87
CA TRP A 17 -20.87 -4.53 -11.22
C TRP A 17 -19.92 -3.57 -11.95
N TYR A 18 -20.46 -2.92 -12.98
CA TYR A 18 -19.76 -1.89 -13.76
C TYR A 18 -20.24 -0.51 -13.36
N THR A 19 -19.33 0.46 -13.32
CA THR A 19 -19.66 1.85 -13.05
C THR A 19 -20.61 2.38 -14.14
N GLU A 20 -21.52 3.25 -13.76
CA GLU A 20 -22.41 3.94 -14.69
C GLU A 20 -21.65 5.02 -15.47
N GLY A 21 -22.17 5.40 -16.64
CA GLY A 21 -21.64 6.45 -17.49
C GLY A 21 -21.10 5.95 -18.83
N PHE A 22 -20.52 6.88 -19.61
CA PHE A 22 -20.08 6.62 -20.98
C PHE A 22 -18.94 5.60 -21.11
N ASN A 23 -18.03 5.56 -20.11
CA ASN A 23 -16.93 4.61 -20.04
C ASN A 23 -17.11 3.68 -18.83
N GLN A 24 -17.88 2.63 -19.01
CA GLN A 24 -18.12 1.65 -17.96
C GLN A 24 -16.83 0.89 -17.61
N ARG A 25 -16.59 0.72 -16.30
CA ARG A 25 -15.44 -0.01 -15.76
C ARG A 25 -15.89 -0.89 -14.61
N ILE A 26 -15.22 -2.00 -14.41
CA ILE A 26 -15.42 -2.79 -13.19
C ILE A 26 -15.11 -1.90 -11.98
N TYR A 27 -16.02 -1.89 -11.00
CA TYR A 27 -15.79 -1.19 -9.75
C TYR A 27 -14.74 -1.97 -8.93
N ILE A 28 -13.57 -1.38 -8.77
CA ILE A 28 -12.47 -1.90 -7.95
C ILE A 28 -12.00 -0.76 -7.06
N ASN A 29 -12.05 -0.97 -5.75
CA ASN A 29 -11.51 -0.05 -4.77
C ASN A 29 -10.29 -0.71 -4.09
N TYR A 30 -9.14 -0.02 -4.10
CA TYR A 30 -7.92 -0.47 -3.43
C TYR A 30 -7.87 0.19 -2.05
N ALA A 31 -7.74 -0.60 -1.00
CA ALA A 31 -7.70 -0.11 0.37
C ALA A 31 -6.50 0.81 0.63
N VAL A 32 -5.32 0.34 0.30
CA VAL A 32 -4.07 1.13 0.30
C VAL A 32 -3.34 0.80 -0.99
N PRO A 33 -3.31 1.72 -1.97
CA PRO A 33 -2.61 1.44 -3.23
C PRO A 33 -1.12 1.20 -3.01
N LEU A 34 -0.64 0.04 -3.47
CA LEU A 34 0.77 -0.33 -3.40
C LEU A 34 1.61 0.62 -4.27
N SER A 35 2.66 1.18 -3.69
CA SER A 35 3.61 2.04 -4.41
C SER A 35 4.47 1.24 -5.38
N LEU A 36 4.89 1.87 -6.47
CA LEU A 36 5.79 1.24 -7.43
C LEU A 36 7.13 0.87 -6.76
N GLY A 37 7.61 -0.33 -7.02
CA GLY A 37 8.85 -0.86 -6.44
C GLY A 37 8.68 -1.55 -5.09
N PHE A 38 7.44 -1.69 -4.60
CA PHE A 38 7.13 -2.43 -3.38
C PHE A 38 6.39 -3.73 -3.69
N GLU A 39 6.67 -4.75 -2.92
CA GLU A 39 5.92 -5.99 -2.88
C GLU A 39 4.83 -5.90 -1.81
N GLY A 40 3.61 -6.32 -2.12
CA GLY A 40 2.51 -6.38 -1.17
C GLY A 40 2.26 -7.82 -0.73
N LEU A 41 2.30 -8.06 0.57
CA LEU A 41 2.01 -9.38 1.15
C LEU A 41 0.51 -9.58 1.41
N TYR A 42 -0.21 -8.51 1.74
CA TYR A 42 -1.62 -8.54 2.13
C TYR A 42 -2.36 -7.30 1.61
N GLU A 43 -2.49 -7.21 0.28
CA GLU A 43 -3.24 -6.13 -0.34
C GLU A 43 -4.74 -6.44 -0.31
N ILE A 44 -5.56 -5.42 -0.08
CA ILE A 44 -7.00 -5.54 -0.04
C ILE A 44 -7.61 -4.76 -1.19
N ILE A 45 -8.49 -5.43 -1.93
CA ILE A 45 -9.35 -4.81 -2.94
C ILE A 45 -10.80 -5.14 -2.65
N ASP A 46 -11.67 -4.15 -2.78
CA ASP A 46 -13.11 -4.36 -2.80
C ASP A 46 -13.59 -4.39 -4.25
N ILE A 47 -14.39 -5.39 -4.57
CA ILE A 47 -15.13 -5.48 -5.82
C ILE A 47 -16.61 -5.59 -5.51
N ARG A 48 -17.46 -5.03 -6.36
CA ARG A 48 -18.90 -5.17 -6.20
C ARG A 48 -19.40 -6.28 -7.12
N LEU A 49 -20.05 -7.29 -6.53
CA LEU A 49 -20.71 -8.36 -7.27
C LEU A 49 -22.13 -7.94 -7.65
N THR A 50 -22.69 -8.55 -8.70
CA THR A 50 -24.08 -8.39 -9.12
C THR A 50 -24.98 -9.52 -8.61
N ASP A 51 -24.39 -10.55 -8.05
CA ASP A 51 -25.06 -11.69 -7.42
C ASP A 51 -24.74 -11.72 -5.93
N ASP A 52 -25.74 -11.40 -5.10
CA ASP A 52 -25.63 -11.35 -3.63
C ASP A 52 -25.41 -12.76 -3.01
N ASN A 53 -25.73 -13.83 -3.73
CA ASN A 53 -25.56 -15.20 -3.27
C ASN A 53 -24.27 -15.85 -3.84
N TYR A 54 -23.39 -15.09 -4.45
CA TYR A 54 -22.17 -15.64 -5.03
C TYR A 54 -21.28 -16.31 -3.96
N PRO A 55 -20.81 -17.55 -4.17
CA PRO A 55 -20.00 -18.28 -3.19
C PRO A 55 -18.59 -17.67 -3.08
N LEU A 56 -18.39 -16.80 -2.09
CA LEU A 56 -17.14 -16.03 -1.89
C LEU A 56 -15.92 -16.93 -1.63
N ASP A 57 -16.11 -18.11 -1.06
CA ASP A 57 -15.06 -19.11 -0.80
C ASP A 57 -14.42 -19.65 -2.09
N THR A 58 -15.16 -19.67 -3.20
CA THR A 58 -14.66 -20.10 -4.51
C THR A 58 -13.89 -19.03 -5.26
N LEU A 59 -14.05 -17.78 -4.86
CA LEU A 59 -13.54 -16.61 -5.57
C LEU A 59 -11.99 -16.59 -5.69
N PRO A 60 -11.22 -16.88 -4.62
CA PRO A 60 -9.75 -16.95 -4.72
C PRO A 60 -9.28 -18.01 -5.71
N GLN A 61 -9.88 -19.20 -5.70
CA GLN A 61 -9.52 -20.29 -6.62
C GLN A 61 -9.79 -19.91 -8.07
N ARG A 62 -10.94 -19.30 -8.37
CA ARG A 62 -11.29 -18.86 -9.72
C ARG A 62 -10.34 -17.78 -10.23
N LEU A 63 -10.03 -16.78 -9.38
CA LEU A 63 -9.11 -15.70 -9.72
C LEU A 63 -7.69 -16.22 -9.94
N ASN A 64 -7.20 -17.11 -9.07
CA ASN A 64 -5.88 -17.73 -9.20
C ASN A 64 -5.74 -18.61 -10.45
N GLY A 65 -6.81 -19.25 -10.90
CA GLY A 65 -6.81 -20.04 -12.11
C GLY A 65 -6.52 -19.26 -13.39
N VAL A 66 -6.67 -17.94 -13.37
CA VAL A 66 -6.46 -17.03 -14.51
C VAL A 66 -5.49 -15.89 -14.20
N SER A 67 -4.93 -15.88 -12.99
CA SER A 67 -3.99 -14.86 -12.54
C SER A 67 -2.65 -14.97 -13.28
N VAL A 68 -1.81 -13.96 -13.09
CA VAL A 68 -0.45 -13.92 -13.62
C VAL A 68 0.55 -14.24 -12.50
N PRO A 69 1.76 -14.72 -12.81
CA PRO A 69 2.81 -14.90 -11.81
C PRO A 69 3.04 -13.64 -10.98
N GLY A 70 3.20 -13.82 -9.67
CA GLY A 70 3.40 -12.73 -8.71
C GLY A 70 2.10 -12.10 -8.17
N ILE A 71 0.93 -12.60 -8.54
CA ILE A 71 -0.35 -12.20 -7.94
C ILE A 71 -1.09 -13.46 -7.48
N GLU A 72 -1.34 -13.52 -6.18
CA GLU A 72 -2.10 -14.59 -5.53
C GLU A 72 -3.29 -14.00 -4.76
N PHE A 73 -4.46 -14.57 -4.96
CA PHE A 73 -5.67 -14.23 -4.20
C PHE A 73 -5.80 -15.21 -3.04
N ILE A 74 -5.65 -14.68 -1.81
CA ILE A 74 -5.55 -15.50 -0.60
C ILE A 74 -6.93 -15.83 -0.05
N ARG A 75 -7.83 -14.83 -0.01
CA ARG A 75 -9.15 -14.97 0.60
C ARG A 75 -10.13 -13.95 0.05
N ALA A 76 -11.40 -14.30 0.01
CA ALA A 76 -12.50 -13.37 -0.18
C ALA A 76 -13.46 -13.44 1.01
N ALA A 77 -14.05 -12.32 1.35
CA ALA A 77 -15.04 -12.20 2.42
C ALA A 77 -15.86 -10.93 2.21
N GLU A 78 -17.03 -10.86 2.81
CA GLU A 78 -17.78 -9.61 2.91
C GLU A 78 -17.02 -8.57 3.72
N PRO A 79 -16.98 -7.29 3.26
CA PRO A 79 -16.32 -6.23 4.00
C PRO A 79 -17.06 -5.96 5.31
N ARG A 80 -16.33 -6.00 6.44
CA ARG A 80 -16.89 -5.68 7.78
C ARG A 80 -16.69 -4.22 8.14
N LEU A 81 -15.60 -3.62 7.66
CA LEU A 81 -15.24 -2.22 7.90
C LEU A 81 -14.95 -1.55 6.56
N PRO A 82 -15.29 -0.28 6.40
CA PRO A 82 -14.98 0.45 5.19
C PRO A 82 -13.47 0.65 5.06
N THR A 83 -12.93 0.49 3.86
CA THR A 83 -11.49 0.66 3.56
C THR A 83 -10.97 2.07 3.89
N LYS A 84 -11.86 3.07 3.92
CA LYS A 84 -11.51 4.45 4.33
C LYS A 84 -11.06 4.58 5.78
N ASP A 85 -11.38 3.58 6.64
CA ASP A 85 -11.02 3.57 8.06
C ASP A 85 -9.59 3.05 8.28
N ILE A 86 -8.91 2.60 7.24
CA ILE A 86 -7.49 2.25 7.30
C ILE A 86 -6.69 3.53 7.47
N CYS A 87 -6.01 3.63 8.62
CA CYS A 87 -5.18 4.78 8.98
C CYS A 87 -3.70 4.49 8.92
N PHE A 88 -3.30 3.23 8.98
CA PHE A 88 -1.90 2.82 9.03
C PHE A 88 -1.65 1.57 8.18
N ALA A 89 -0.41 1.45 7.68
CA ALA A 89 0.07 0.26 6.99
C ALA A 89 1.44 -0.13 7.55
N GLY A 90 1.66 -1.44 7.72
CA GLY A 90 2.98 -2.00 8.03
C GLY A 90 3.83 -2.09 6.76
N CYS A 91 5.10 -1.71 6.84
CA CYS A 91 6.06 -1.97 5.78
C CYS A 91 7.36 -2.49 6.36
N ARG A 92 8.10 -3.24 5.53
CA ARG A 92 9.41 -3.80 5.87
C ARG A 92 10.40 -3.41 4.77
N LEU A 93 11.56 -2.89 5.19
CA LEU A 93 12.69 -2.63 4.31
C LEU A 93 13.82 -3.59 4.70
N GLN A 94 14.39 -4.25 3.70
CA GLN A 94 15.57 -5.12 3.86
C GLN A 94 16.78 -4.40 3.30
N PHE A 95 17.89 -4.42 4.03
CA PHE A 95 19.13 -3.77 3.66
C PHE A 95 20.28 -4.79 3.59
N ASP A 96 21.30 -4.47 2.82
CA ASP A 96 22.51 -5.28 2.73
C ASP A 96 23.40 -5.12 3.98
N SER A 97 23.39 -3.92 4.60
CA SER A 97 24.07 -3.61 5.86
C SER A 97 23.16 -2.82 6.80
N ALA A 98 23.38 -2.97 8.10
CA ALA A 98 22.68 -2.27 9.18
C ALA A 98 23.58 -1.26 9.92
N GLU A 99 24.76 -0.96 9.39
CA GLU A 99 25.74 -0.08 10.08
C GLU A 99 25.19 1.31 10.37
N PHE A 100 24.26 1.80 9.55
CA PHE A 100 23.61 3.10 9.73
C PHE A 100 22.40 3.07 10.67
N PHE A 101 21.98 1.92 11.18
CA PHE A 101 20.78 1.82 12.04
C PHE A 101 20.85 2.67 13.31
N PRO A 102 21.99 2.79 14.04
CA PRO A 102 22.06 3.70 15.17
C PRO A 102 21.80 5.17 14.81
N GLU A 103 22.27 5.59 13.64
CA GLU A 103 22.00 6.95 13.11
C GLU A 103 20.56 7.11 12.67
N LEU A 104 19.99 6.07 12.04
CA LEU A 104 18.58 6.05 11.65
C LEU A 104 17.65 6.12 12.87
N GLU A 105 17.96 5.38 13.94
CA GLU A 105 17.21 5.42 15.19
C GLU A 105 17.24 6.82 15.81
N ASN A 106 18.42 7.45 15.89
CA ASN A 106 18.57 8.83 16.35
C ASN A 106 17.78 9.81 15.45
N PHE A 107 17.83 9.61 14.15
CA PHE A 107 17.09 10.44 13.19
C PHE A 107 15.58 10.35 13.39
N LEU A 108 15.05 9.13 13.54
CA LEU A 108 13.61 8.85 13.74
C LEU A 108 13.10 9.26 15.13
N SER A 109 14.00 9.41 16.10
CA SER A 109 13.70 9.84 17.48
C SER A 109 13.65 11.35 17.65
N ARG A 110 13.87 12.14 16.59
CA ARG A 110 13.75 13.60 16.62
C ARG A 110 12.30 14.04 16.80
N GLU A 111 12.08 15.21 17.38
CA GLU A 111 10.74 15.80 17.52
C GLU A 111 10.09 16.13 16.17
N SER A 112 10.89 16.49 15.18
CA SER A 112 10.44 16.88 13.84
C SER A 112 11.52 16.60 12.80
N VAL A 113 11.12 16.10 11.64
CA VAL A 113 11.97 15.92 10.47
C VAL A 113 11.24 16.44 9.25
N ILE A 114 11.63 17.63 8.82
CA ILE A 114 11.02 18.27 7.65
C ILE A 114 11.70 17.76 6.37
N CYS A 115 10.91 17.35 5.41
CA CYS A 115 11.33 17.00 4.06
C CYS A 115 10.42 17.64 3.01
N GLN A 116 10.89 17.66 1.76
CA GLN A 116 10.12 18.19 0.63
C GLN A 116 9.25 17.08 0.04
N LYS A 117 7.93 17.27 0.10
CA LYS A 117 6.95 16.36 -0.53
C LYS A 117 6.34 17.00 -1.77
N ARG A 118 6.37 16.31 -2.91
CA ARG A 118 5.70 16.77 -4.13
C ARG A 118 4.19 16.71 -3.95
N ASP A 119 3.51 17.78 -4.32
CA ASP A 119 2.07 17.83 -4.38
C ASP A 119 1.51 17.30 -5.71
N LYS A 120 0.18 17.14 -5.78
CA LYS A 120 -0.50 16.65 -6.99
C LYS A 120 -0.43 17.62 -8.18
N ARG A 121 -0.04 18.88 -7.94
CA ARG A 121 0.06 19.94 -8.96
C ARG A 121 1.51 20.19 -9.41
N GLY A 122 2.46 19.36 -8.93
CA GLY A 122 3.88 19.44 -9.29
C GLY A 122 4.70 20.40 -8.44
N GLY A 123 4.09 21.07 -7.45
CA GLY A 123 4.79 21.86 -6.44
C GLY A 123 5.44 20.98 -5.38
N THR A 124 6.29 21.57 -4.56
CA THR A 124 6.84 20.97 -3.34
C THR A 124 6.34 21.71 -2.12
N LYS A 125 6.10 20.98 -1.04
CA LYS A 125 5.75 21.55 0.25
C LYS A 125 6.55 20.89 1.36
N ASP A 126 6.77 21.64 2.42
CA ASP A 126 7.34 21.11 3.64
C ASP A 126 6.39 20.11 4.27
N PHE A 127 6.93 18.96 4.66
CA PHE A 127 6.18 17.87 5.27
C PHE A 127 7.00 17.26 6.41
N ASP A 128 6.44 17.29 7.62
CA ASP A 128 7.04 16.61 8.76
C ASP A 128 6.67 15.12 8.72
N ILE A 129 7.68 14.26 8.63
CA ILE A 129 7.46 12.81 8.54
C ILE A 129 7.18 12.18 9.91
N ILE A 130 7.67 12.74 11.02
CA ILE A 130 7.60 12.12 12.35
C ILE A 130 6.16 11.86 12.80
N PRO A 131 5.19 12.79 12.69
CA PRO A 131 3.80 12.51 13.06
C PRO A 131 3.12 11.41 12.23
N SER A 132 3.70 11.06 11.09
CA SER A 132 3.19 10.00 10.20
C SER A 132 3.79 8.63 10.47
N ILE A 133 4.72 8.50 11.41
CA ILE A 133 5.34 7.25 11.85
C ILE A 133 4.71 6.86 13.19
N LYS A 134 3.88 5.81 13.20
CA LYS A 134 3.26 5.32 14.44
C LYS A 134 4.25 4.55 15.31
N SER A 135 5.08 3.71 14.67
CA SER A 135 6.13 2.95 15.32
C SER A 135 7.16 2.48 14.30
N PHE A 136 8.34 2.17 14.77
CA PHE A 136 9.38 1.50 13.99
C PHE A 136 10.16 0.51 14.86
N GLU A 137 10.78 -0.48 14.22
CA GLU A 137 11.65 -1.45 14.82
C GLU A 137 12.82 -1.73 13.86
N LEU A 138 14.05 -1.71 14.40
CA LEU A 138 15.28 -1.98 13.67
C LEU A 138 15.90 -3.25 14.24
N ALA A 139 15.98 -4.31 13.44
CA ALA A 139 16.52 -5.60 13.89
C ALA A 139 17.27 -6.32 12.76
N GLY A 140 18.47 -6.81 13.04
CA GLY A 140 19.34 -7.38 12.01
C GLY A 140 19.56 -6.39 10.89
N ASN A 141 19.25 -6.78 9.65
CA ASN A 141 19.32 -5.92 8.48
C ASN A 141 17.92 -5.44 8.02
N THR A 142 16.94 -5.41 8.92
CA THR A 142 15.55 -5.10 8.57
C THR A 142 15.05 -3.92 9.40
N ALA A 143 14.42 -2.96 8.71
CA ALA A 143 13.62 -1.90 9.34
C ALA A 143 12.15 -2.17 9.09
N GLN A 144 11.36 -2.27 10.15
CA GLN A 144 9.91 -2.40 10.11
C GLN A 144 9.28 -1.08 10.56
N PHE A 145 8.27 -0.64 9.84
CA PHE A 145 7.55 0.60 10.14
C PHE A 145 6.06 0.36 10.15
N VAL A 146 5.34 1.10 11.00
CA VAL A 146 3.90 1.30 10.92
C VAL A 146 3.68 2.77 10.55
N LEU A 147 3.28 3.02 9.32
CA LEU A 147 3.20 4.36 8.73
C LEU A 147 1.75 4.76 8.47
N ALA A 148 1.49 6.07 8.53
CA ALA A 148 0.22 6.63 8.11
C ALA A 148 -0.10 6.22 6.66
N ALA A 149 -1.34 5.76 6.45
CA ALA A 149 -1.84 5.28 5.17
C ALA A 149 -3.32 5.64 5.00
N GLY A 150 -3.82 5.52 3.78
CA GLY A 150 -5.23 5.77 3.48
C GLY A 150 -5.57 7.25 3.25
N ASN A 151 -6.82 7.61 3.50
CA ASN A 151 -7.36 8.92 3.11
C ASN A 151 -6.84 10.09 3.96
N ASN A 152 -6.43 9.83 5.21
CA ASN A 152 -6.01 10.86 6.16
C ASN A 152 -4.51 11.22 6.06
N GLY A 153 -3.83 10.68 5.09
CA GLY A 153 -2.40 10.90 4.84
C GLY A 153 -1.71 9.59 4.51
N SER A 154 -0.62 9.70 3.79
CA SER A 154 0.19 8.54 3.42
C SER A 154 1.65 8.94 3.45
N LEU A 155 2.45 8.17 4.17
CA LEU A 155 3.90 8.28 4.20
C LEU A 155 4.49 7.07 3.46
N ASN A 156 5.26 7.35 2.39
CA ASN A 156 6.01 6.32 1.69
C ASN A 156 7.33 6.06 2.43
N PRO A 157 7.70 4.81 2.73
CA PRO A 157 8.98 4.50 3.37
C PRO A 157 10.21 5.01 2.60
N SER A 158 10.13 5.09 1.27
CA SER A 158 11.21 5.69 0.47
C SER A 158 11.47 7.16 0.82
N LEU A 159 10.43 7.92 1.23
CA LEU A 159 10.60 9.31 1.63
C LEU A 159 11.36 9.43 2.97
N ILE A 160 11.16 8.48 3.89
CA ILE A 160 11.91 8.40 5.14
C ILE A 160 13.39 8.20 4.83
N MET A 161 13.70 7.21 3.99
CA MET A 161 15.09 6.89 3.65
C MET A 161 15.77 8.01 2.87
N SER A 162 15.06 8.63 1.92
CA SER A 162 15.59 9.81 1.20
C SER A 162 15.91 10.95 2.16
N ALA A 163 14.98 11.28 3.07
CA ALA A 163 15.20 12.34 4.06
C ALA A 163 16.37 12.01 5.02
N PHE A 164 16.50 10.76 5.42
CA PHE A 164 17.61 10.31 6.25
C PHE A 164 18.94 10.50 5.54
N PHE A 165 19.14 9.94 4.34
CA PHE A 165 20.40 10.04 3.62
C PHE A 165 20.75 11.48 3.21
N GLU A 166 19.76 12.30 2.84
CA GLU A 166 19.97 13.71 2.52
C GLU A 166 20.41 14.54 3.72
N GLN A 167 19.85 14.30 4.91
CA GLN A 167 20.12 15.11 6.10
C GLN A 167 21.29 14.63 6.94
N THR A 168 21.64 13.34 6.88
CA THR A 168 22.78 12.78 7.61
C THR A 168 24.05 12.71 6.77
N LYS A 169 23.95 12.92 5.44
CA LYS A 169 25.08 12.73 4.49
C LYS A 169 25.71 11.35 4.58
N THR A 170 24.95 10.38 5.07
CA THR A 170 25.36 8.96 5.13
C THR A 170 25.12 8.40 3.72
N ALA A 171 26.18 7.97 3.06
CA ALA A 171 26.15 7.39 1.72
C ALA A 171 26.26 5.87 1.77
#